data_8a24816baff63e171e62500034ba06c8
#
_entry.id   8a24816baff63e171e62500034ba06c8
#
_cell.length_a   1.000
_cell.length_b   1.000
_cell.length_c   1.000
_cell.angle_alpha   90.00
_cell.angle_beta   90.00
_cell.angle_gamma   90.00
#
_symmetry.space_group_name_H-M   'P 1'
#
loop_
_entity.id
_entity.type
_entity.pdbx_description
1 polymer ?
#
loop_
_entity_poly.entity_id
_entity_poly.type
_entity_poly.pdbx_seq_one_letter_code
_entity_poly.pdbx_strand_id
1 'polypeptide(L)'
;MSMLKLAFQNFKSSFKSYLSLIISLSFTILILSNFMNLVSSGILNQLGESQASNIEVFIQILSFVVSCFMVFFVWYSTNVFLTKRKKEIGTYVFMGLSNQKIGKLYMIETSLIGLVSLVIGIGFGVLTSQLFTMIIMRLSDIAIQIEFNFTLSSILITCLIFTVIYLIFVIKGYVNIVRSSVLEMVSANRQNEYVKQNNVVLILKSILGIVLLGVGFYLATKDAGLEVVGNILIATVMVIVGIYMLFGGLVPFVFQTLAKNKKFLYKKERNLWINNMIFV
;
A
#
# COMPACT_ATOMS: atom_id res chain seq x y z
N MET A 1 34.48 -5.49 7.71
CA MET A 1 33.45 -5.99 6.76
C MET A 1 32.78 -4.79 6.08
N SER A 2 32.64 -4.76 4.76
CA SER A 2 31.94 -3.65 4.13
C SER A 2 30.45 -3.71 4.46
N MET A 3 29.80 -2.55 4.68
CA MET A 3 28.37 -2.47 4.99
C MET A 3 27.49 -3.16 3.92
N LEU A 4 27.91 -3.10 2.66
CA LEU A 4 27.24 -3.80 1.55
C LEU A 4 27.25 -5.32 1.73
N LYS A 5 28.38 -5.92 2.10
CA LYS A 5 28.49 -7.37 2.31
C LYS A 5 27.61 -7.83 3.47
N LEU A 6 27.55 -7.05 4.53
CA LEU A 6 26.71 -7.29 5.70
C LEU A 6 25.21 -7.17 5.36
N ALA A 7 24.82 -6.14 4.60
CA ALA A 7 23.44 -5.97 4.14
C ALA A 7 22.99 -7.13 3.25
N PHE A 8 23.83 -7.58 2.31
CA PHE A 8 23.50 -8.69 1.43
C PHE A 8 23.40 -10.03 2.21
N GLN A 9 24.26 -10.23 3.18
CA GLN A 9 24.23 -11.41 4.03
C GLN A 9 22.98 -11.44 4.91
N ASN A 10 22.60 -10.30 5.49
CA ASN A 10 21.35 -10.14 6.22
C ASN A 10 20.12 -10.36 5.31
N PHE A 11 20.14 -9.79 4.11
CA PHE A 11 19.08 -9.99 3.12
C PHE A 11 18.86 -11.47 2.82
N LYS A 12 19.93 -12.22 2.62
CA LYS A 12 19.86 -13.65 2.36
C LYS A 12 19.37 -14.46 3.57
N SER A 13 19.84 -14.15 4.77
CA SER A 13 19.47 -14.88 6.00
C SER A 13 18.04 -14.59 6.45
N SER A 14 17.56 -13.34 6.26
CA SER A 14 16.24 -12.89 6.69
C SER A 14 15.21 -12.83 5.53
N PHE A 15 15.49 -13.47 4.41
CA PHE A 15 14.65 -13.42 3.20
C PHE A 15 13.18 -13.77 3.47
N LYS A 16 12.91 -14.77 4.31
CA LYS A 16 11.53 -15.15 4.71
C LYS A 16 10.78 -14.00 5.38
N SER A 17 11.47 -13.17 6.16
CA SER A 17 10.88 -12.00 6.83
C SER A 17 10.58 -10.86 5.84
N TYR A 18 11.35 -10.79 4.74
CA TYR A 18 11.17 -9.76 3.69
C TYR A 18 10.14 -10.16 2.63
N LEU A 19 9.83 -11.46 2.53
CA LEU A 19 8.96 -12.01 1.50
C LEU A 19 7.58 -11.31 1.48
N SER A 20 7.00 -11.07 2.64
CA SER A 20 5.72 -10.36 2.77
C SER A 20 5.78 -8.95 2.17
N LEU A 21 6.87 -8.20 2.44
CA LEU A 21 7.06 -6.86 1.89
C LEU A 21 7.31 -6.91 0.38
N ILE A 22 8.16 -7.83 -0.08
CA ILE A 22 8.46 -8.01 -1.50
C ILE A 22 7.18 -8.32 -2.28
N ILE A 23 6.37 -9.28 -1.83
CA ILE A 23 5.10 -9.65 -2.48
C ILE A 23 4.16 -8.46 -2.52
N SER A 24 3.99 -7.77 -1.41
CA SER A 24 3.10 -6.61 -1.32
C SER A 24 3.50 -5.50 -2.27
N LEU A 25 4.79 -5.13 -2.30
CA LEU A 25 5.31 -4.11 -3.21
C LEU A 25 5.21 -4.55 -4.67
N SER A 26 5.59 -5.81 -4.98
CA SER A 26 5.51 -6.36 -6.33
C SER A 26 4.08 -6.34 -6.86
N PHE A 27 3.10 -6.67 -6.03
CA PHE A 27 1.68 -6.62 -6.41
C PHE A 27 1.22 -5.20 -6.73
N THR A 28 1.65 -4.22 -5.94
CA THR A 28 1.33 -2.81 -6.19
C THR A 28 1.98 -2.30 -7.48
N ILE A 29 3.23 -2.69 -7.75
CA ILE A 29 3.94 -2.35 -8.99
C ILE A 29 3.25 -3.02 -10.20
N LEU A 30 2.83 -4.27 -10.06
CA LEU A 30 2.09 -5.01 -11.09
C LEU A 30 0.82 -4.24 -11.49
N ILE A 31 0.01 -3.81 -10.52
CA ILE A 31 -1.21 -3.05 -10.81
C ILE A 31 -0.86 -1.74 -11.50
N LEU A 32 0.08 -0.96 -10.97
CA LEU A 32 0.48 0.31 -11.56
C LEU A 32 0.99 0.13 -13.00
N SER A 33 1.83 -0.88 -13.25
CA SER A 33 2.39 -1.12 -14.58
C SER A 33 1.33 -1.45 -15.62
N ASN A 34 0.29 -2.19 -15.23
CA ASN A 34 -0.83 -2.51 -16.12
C ASN A 34 -1.68 -1.26 -16.44
N PHE A 35 -1.94 -0.40 -15.45
CA PHE A 35 -2.64 0.87 -15.71
C PHE A 35 -1.80 1.82 -16.59
N MET A 36 -0.50 1.93 -16.33
CA MET A 36 0.40 2.74 -17.18
C MET A 36 0.52 2.19 -18.59
N ASN A 37 0.44 0.86 -18.76
CA ASN A 37 0.43 0.25 -20.07
C ASN A 37 -0.87 0.58 -20.84
N LEU A 38 -2.03 0.57 -20.19
CA LEU A 38 -3.29 1.00 -20.80
C LEU A 38 -3.21 2.44 -21.32
N VAL A 39 -2.65 3.36 -20.53
CA VAL A 39 -2.48 4.78 -20.93
C VAL A 39 -1.50 4.92 -22.10
N SER A 40 -0.42 4.13 -22.10
CA SER A 40 0.69 4.30 -23.06
C SER A 40 0.54 3.45 -24.33
N SER A 41 -0.32 2.45 -24.35
CA SER A 41 -0.41 1.46 -25.44
C SER A 41 -1.09 1.97 -26.71
N GLY A 42 -1.75 3.15 -26.65
CA GLY A 42 -2.49 3.68 -27.80
C GLY A 42 -3.72 2.84 -28.23
N ILE A 43 -4.09 1.83 -27.43
CA ILE A 43 -5.28 1.00 -27.70
C ILE A 43 -6.55 1.86 -27.80
N LEU A 44 -6.58 2.95 -27.05
CA LEU A 44 -7.69 3.91 -27.04
C LEU A 44 -7.84 4.66 -28.37
N ASN A 45 -6.76 4.83 -29.13
CA ASN A 45 -6.80 5.48 -30.45
C ASN A 45 -7.55 4.63 -31.52
N GLN A 46 -7.82 3.35 -31.23
CA GLN A 46 -8.61 2.49 -32.10
C GLN A 46 -10.13 2.64 -31.89
N LEU A 47 -10.52 3.41 -30.89
CA LEU A 47 -11.92 3.75 -30.60
C LEU A 47 -12.32 4.99 -31.40
N GLY A 48 -13.58 5.10 -31.81
CA GLY A 48 -14.11 6.31 -32.46
C GLY A 48 -13.92 7.55 -31.57
N GLU A 49 -13.62 8.70 -32.19
CA GLU A 49 -13.14 9.93 -31.51
C GLU A 49 -13.99 10.36 -30.29
N SER A 50 -15.31 10.20 -30.34
CA SER A 50 -16.19 10.61 -29.23
C SER A 50 -16.20 9.64 -28.04
N GLN A 51 -15.96 8.35 -28.26
CA GLN A 51 -15.89 7.34 -27.20
C GLN A 51 -14.48 7.26 -26.63
N ALA A 52 -13.45 7.40 -27.49
CA ALA A 52 -12.06 7.38 -27.10
C ALA A 52 -11.73 8.44 -26.04
N SER A 53 -12.21 9.67 -26.21
CA SER A 53 -11.90 10.79 -25.29
C SER A 53 -12.43 10.56 -23.87
N ASN A 54 -13.64 10.04 -23.73
CA ASN A 54 -14.24 9.79 -22.41
C ASN A 54 -13.54 8.62 -21.68
N ILE A 55 -13.20 7.56 -22.41
CA ILE A 55 -12.53 6.38 -21.86
C ILE A 55 -11.09 6.72 -21.50
N GLU A 56 -10.40 7.51 -22.31
CA GLU A 56 -9.04 7.96 -22.03
C GLU A 56 -8.98 8.76 -20.72
N VAL A 57 -9.87 9.75 -20.56
CA VAL A 57 -9.98 10.54 -19.34
C VAL A 57 -10.28 9.64 -18.13
N PHE A 58 -11.16 8.66 -18.27
CA PHE A 58 -11.49 7.72 -17.21
C PHE A 58 -10.28 6.88 -16.79
N ILE A 59 -9.53 6.34 -17.76
CA ILE A 59 -8.32 5.54 -17.48
C ILE A 59 -7.21 6.41 -16.87
N GLN A 60 -7.06 7.66 -17.30
CA GLN A 60 -6.10 8.60 -16.70
C GLN A 60 -6.46 8.87 -15.23
N ILE A 61 -7.75 9.10 -14.91
CA ILE A 61 -8.21 9.27 -13.54
C ILE A 61 -7.93 8.03 -12.70
N LEU A 62 -8.25 6.84 -13.20
CA LEU A 62 -7.95 5.58 -12.50
C LEU A 62 -6.45 5.41 -12.25
N SER A 63 -5.63 5.72 -13.24
CA SER A 63 -4.16 5.64 -13.12
C SER A 63 -3.63 6.61 -12.05
N PHE A 64 -4.19 7.80 -11.98
CA PHE A 64 -3.88 8.76 -10.91
C PHE A 64 -4.29 8.23 -9.53
N VAL A 65 -5.50 7.69 -9.40
CA VAL A 65 -5.99 7.09 -8.15
C VAL A 65 -5.11 5.93 -7.70
N VAL A 66 -4.73 5.04 -8.63
CA VAL A 66 -3.82 3.92 -8.34
C VAL A 66 -2.44 4.43 -7.89
N SER A 67 -1.94 5.49 -8.52
CA SER A 67 -0.68 6.11 -8.12
C SER A 67 -0.75 6.70 -6.71
N CYS A 68 -1.85 7.38 -6.36
CA CYS A 68 -2.10 7.87 -5.00
C CYS A 68 -2.19 6.72 -3.99
N PHE A 69 -2.92 5.66 -4.33
CA PHE A 69 -3.00 4.45 -3.50
C PHE A 69 -1.62 3.85 -3.26
N MET A 70 -0.77 3.80 -4.29
CA MET A 70 0.61 3.33 -4.18
C MET A 70 1.41 4.12 -3.14
N VAL A 71 1.26 5.45 -3.07
CA VAL A 71 1.94 6.29 -2.07
C VAL A 71 1.58 5.82 -0.66
N PHE A 72 0.28 5.68 -0.36
CA PHE A 72 -0.20 5.22 0.95
C PHE A 72 0.26 3.80 1.26
N PHE A 73 0.21 2.92 0.28
CA PHE A 73 0.57 1.52 0.45
C PHE A 73 2.07 1.34 0.71
N VAL A 74 2.92 2.02 -0.06
CA VAL A 74 4.38 2.02 0.16
C VAL A 74 4.73 2.60 1.52
N TRP A 75 4.08 3.71 1.92
CA TRP A 75 4.23 4.29 3.25
C TRP A 75 3.88 3.29 4.35
N TYR A 76 2.70 2.68 4.28
CA TYR A 76 2.25 1.69 5.25
C TYR A 76 3.20 0.50 5.33
N SER A 77 3.52 -0.10 4.18
CA SER A 77 4.40 -1.28 4.10
C SER A 77 5.79 -1.00 4.67
N THR A 78 6.36 0.16 4.36
CA THR A 78 7.68 0.57 4.86
C THR A 78 7.65 0.81 6.37
N ASN A 79 6.59 1.42 6.90
CA ASN A 79 6.43 1.63 8.35
C ASN A 79 6.25 0.30 9.10
N VAL A 80 5.44 -0.61 8.59
CA VAL A 80 5.26 -1.96 9.18
C VAL A 80 6.58 -2.72 9.18
N PHE A 81 7.32 -2.65 8.09
CA PHE A 81 8.63 -3.27 7.99
C PHE A 81 9.62 -2.71 9.02
N LEU A 82 9.71 -1.38 9.13
CA LEU A 82 10.57 -0.73 10.12
C LEU A 82 10.19 -1.14 11.55
N THR A 83 8.91 -1.19 11.85
CA THR A 83 8.40 -1.59 13.18
C THR A 83 8.80 -3.03 13.52
N LYS A 84 8.67 -3.97 12.57
CA LYS A 84 9.10 -5.37 12.77
C LYS A 84 10.60 -5.49 13.02
N ARG A 85 11.40 -4.62 12.41
CA ARG A 85 12.87 -4.62 12.56
C ARG A 85 13.41 -3.85 13.75
N LYS A 86 12.59 -3.09 14.48
CA LYS A 86 13.01 -2.32 15.66
C LYS A 86 13.77 -3.18 16.67
N LYS A 87 13.37 -4.43 16.88
CA LYS A 87 14.06 -5.37 17.80
C LYS A 87 15.47 -5.73 17.33
N GLU A 88 15.65 -6.02 16.05
CA GLU A 88 16.96 -6.30 15.46
C GLU A 88 17.85 -5.07 15.51
N ILE A 89 17.28 -3.89 15.19
CA ILE A 89 17.96 -2.60 15.26
C ILE A 89 18.43 -2.34 16.69
N GLY A 90 17.58 -2.58 17.70
CA GLY A 90 17.94 -2.47 19.12
C GLY A 90 19.13 -3.38 19.49
N THR A 91 19.18 -4.59 18.97
CA THR A 91 20.33 -5.50 19.19
C THR A 91 21.62 -4.94 18.62
N TYR A 92 21.60 -4.33 17.44
CA TYR A 92 22.76 -3.68 16.85
C TYR A 92 23.26 -2.47 17.68
N VAL A 93 22.33 -1.72 18.26
CA VAL A 93 22.67 -0.61 19.17
C VAL A 93 23.36 -1.14 20.42
N PHE A 94 22.87 -2.24 21.03
CA PHE A 94 23.52 -2.87 22.18
C PHE A 94 24.93 -3.40 21.86
N MET A 95 25.15 -3.85 20.63
CA MET A 95 26.49 -4.24 20.16
C MET A 95 27.43 -3.05 19.88
N GLY A 96 26.99 -1.81 20.14
CA GLY A 96 27.79 -0.60 20.00
C GLY A 96 27.83 0.01 18.59
N LEU A 97 26.92 -0.40 17.68
CA LEU A 97 26.83 0.26 16.39
C LEU A 97 26.16 1.65 16.55
N SER A 98 26.73 2.65 15.88
CA SER A 98 26.11 3.98 15.88
C SER A 98 24.83 3.99 15.04
N ASN A 99 23.83 4.82 15.42
CA ASN A 99 22.55 4.96 14.72
C ASN A 99 22.73 5.26 13.23
N GLN A 100 23.77 6.03 12.87
CA GLN A 100 24.07 6.33 11.46
C GLN A 100 24.48 5.08 10.66
N LYS A 101 25.29 4.18 11.26
CA LYS A 101 25.68 2.93 10.60
C LYS A 101 24.50 2.00 10.44
N ILE A 102 23.62 1.94 11.44
CA ILE A 102 22.39 1.13 11.41
C ILE A 102 21.42 1.70 10.38
N GLY A 103 21.24 3.03 10.32
CA GLY A 103 20.42 3.69 9.31
C GLY A 103 20.91 3.41 7.87
N LYS A 104 22.24 3.46 7.64
CA LYS A 104 22.84 3.09 6.34
C LYS A 104 22.58 1.63 5.98
N LEU A 105 22.71 0.72 6.96
CA LEU A 105 22.41 -0.71 6.75
C LEU A 105 20.96 -0.89 6.34
N TYR A 106 20.02 -0.28 7.08
CA TYR A 106 18.59 -0.28 6.74
C TYR A 106 18.32 0.25 5.32
N MET A 107 18.96 1.37 4.96
CA MET A 107 18.77 1.98 3.63
C MET A 107 19.21 1.05 2.50
N ILE A 108 20.35 0.37 2.65
CA ILE A 108 20.87 -0.58 1.66
C ILE A 108 19.94 -1.80 1.55
N GLU A 109 19.55 -2.40 2.67
CA GLU A 109 18.67 -3.57 2.69
C GLU A 109 17.30 -3.26 2.09
N THR A 110 16.71 -2.12 2.49
CA THR A 110 15.41 -1.70 1.96
C THR A 110 15.49 -1.38 0.47
N SER A 111 16.58 -0.76 0.00
CA SER A 111 16.79 -0.52 -1.43
C SER A 111 16.89 -1.82 -2.23
N LEU A 112 17.55 -2.85 -1.70
CA LEU A 112 17.58 -4.19 -2.32
C LEU A 112 16.18 -4.80 -2.42
N ILE A 113 15.38 -4.69 -1.35
CA ILE A 113 13.97 -5.14 -1.36
C ILE A 113 13.19 -4.43 -2.46
N GLY A 114 13.32 -3.12 -2.57
CA GLY A 114 12.66 -2.32 -3.61
C GLY A 114 13.04 -2.75 -5.01
N LEU A 115 14.34 -2.96 -5.28
CA LEU A 115 14.82 -3.43 -6.57
C LEU A 115 14.26 -4.82 -6.94
N VAL A 116 14.30 -5.76 -6.01
CA VAL A 116 13.73 -7.12 -6.23
C VAL A 116 12.23 -7.02 -6.49
N SER A 117 11.51 -6.23 -5.71
CA SER A 117 10.07 -6.02 -5.88
C SER A 117 9.73 -5.39 -7.22
N LEU A 118 10.56 -4.45 -7.70
CA LEU A 118 10.38 -3.78 -8.99
C LEU A 118 10.55 -4.77 -10.15
N VAL A 119 11.59 -5.59 -10.13
CA VAL A 119 11.82 -6.61 -11.16
C VAL A 119 10.68 -7.63 -11.20
N ILE A 120 10.27 -8.14 -10.03
CA ILE A 120 9.17 -9.10 -9.92
C ILE A 120 7.85 -8.46 -10.35
N GLY A 121 7.54 -7.26 -9.87
CA GLY A 121 6.30 -6.55 -10.16
C GLY A 121 6.13 -6.22 -11.64
N ILE A 122 7.18 -5.72 -12.30
CA ILE A 122 7.14 -5.46 -13.75
C ILE A 122 7.07 -6.78 -14.53
N GLY A 123 7.86 -7.80 -14.15
CA GLY A 123 7.84 -9.09 -14.81
C GLY A 123 6.45 -9.72 -14.83
N PHE A 124 5.79 -9.76 -13.67
CA PHE A 124 4.39 -10.22 -13.58
C PHE A 124 3.40 -9.25 -14.25
N GLY A 125 3.67 -7.93 -14.21
CA GLY A 125 2.89 -6.92 -14.90
C GLY A 125 2.84 -7.17 -16.41
N VAL A 126 3.99 -7.44 -17.03
CA VAL A 126 4.08 -7.80 -18.45
C VAL A 126 3.29 -9.08 -18.75
N LEU A 127 3.45 -10.12 -17.94
CA LEU A 127 2.74 -11.39 -18.12
C LEU A 127 1.22 -11.25 -17.99
N THR A 128 0.74 -10.37 -17.14
CA THR A 128 -0.70 -10.19 -16.88
C THR A 128 -1.33 -9.07 -17.72
N SER A 129 -0.54 -8.30 -18.47
CA SER A 129 -1.02 -7.10 -19.19
C SER A 129 -2.16 -7.40 -20.17
N GLN A 130 -2.07 -8.49 -20.93
CA GLN A 130 -3.11 -8.87 -21.86
C GLN A 130 -4.43 -9.23 -21.16
N LEU A 131 -4.35 -10.02 -20.09
CA LEU A 131 -5.53 -10.37 -19.28
C LEU A 131 -6.15 -9.13 -18.65
N PHE A 132 -5.33 -8.22 -18.12
CA PHE A 132 -5.80 -6.98 -17.53
C PHE A 132 -6.53 -6.11 -18.55
N THR A 133 -5.92 -5.91 -19.71
CA THR A 133 -6.53 -5.14 -20.81
C THR A 133 -7.85 -5.77 -21.27
N MET A 134 -7.92 -7.12 -21.43
CA MET A 134 -9.15 -7.82 -21.79
C MET A 134 -10.26 -7.60 -20.76
N ILE A 135 -9.94 -7.66 -19.46
CA ILE A 135 -10.93 -7.44 -18.41
C ILE A 135 -11.48 -6.00 -18.47
N ILE A 136 -10.61 -5.01 -18.60
CA ILE A 136 -11.03 -3.59 -18.65
C ILE A 136 -11.89 -3.32 -19.88
N MET A 137 -11.48 -3.80 -21.05
CA MET A 137 -12.23 -3.60 -22.29
C MET A 137 -13.60 -4.30 -22.26
N ARG A 138 -13.67 -5.51 -21.69
CA ARG A 138 -14.94 -6.22 -21.52
C ARG A 138 -15.88 -5.52 -20.55
N LEU A 139 -15.35 -4.95 -19.46
CA LEU A 139 -16.15 -4.17 -18.51
C LEU A 139 -16.68 -2.87 -19.11
N SER A 140 -16.00 -2.35 -20.15
CA SER A 140 -16.40 -1.14 -20.88
C SER A 140 -17.29 -1.45 -22.12
N ASP A 141 -17.72 -2.70 -22.30
CA ASP A 141 -18.50 -3.18 -23.47
C ASP A 141 -17.82 -2.88 -24.83
N ILE A 142 -16.49 -2.89 -24.86
CA ILE A 142 -15.70 -2.60 -26.04
C ILE A 142 -15.21 -3.90 -26.67
N ALA A 143 -15.65 -4.19 -27.90
CA ALA A 143 -15.21 -5.34 -28.68
C ALA A 143 -14.03 -4.96 -29.59
N ILE A 144 -12.81 -5.03 -29.06
CA ILE A 144 -11.57 -4.83 -29.82
C ILE A 144 -10.74 -6.11 -29.82
N GLN A 145 -10.06 -6.40 -30.93
CA GLN A 145 -9.03 -7.43 -30.94
C GLN A 145 -7.80 -6.93 -30.18
N ILE A 146 -7.53 -7.57 -29.05
CA ILE A 146 -6.46 -7.16 -28.15
C ILE A 146 -5.21 -7.97 -28.54
N GLU A 147 -4.25 -7.30 -29.15
CA GLU A 147 -2.91 -7.83 -29.38
C GLU A 147 -2.06 -7.61 -28.09
N PHE A 148 -1.11 -8.54 -27.88
CA PHE A 148 -0.14 -8.36 -26.81
C PHE A 148 0.77 -7.17 -27.13
N ASN A 149 0.55 -6.07 -26.45
CA ASN A 149 1.37 -4.86 -26.60
C ASN A 149 1.73 -4.33 -25.24
N PHE A 150 3.01 -4.44 -24.87
CA PHE A 150 3.54 -3.84 -23.66
C PHE A 150 4.60 -2.80 -24.03
N THR A 151 4.28 -1.55 -23.75
CA THR A 151 5.09 -0.42 -24.21
C THR A 151 6.29 -0.17 -23.29
N LEU A 152 7.46 0.08 -23.85
CA LEU A 152 8.66 0.44 -23.08
C LEU A 152 8.42 1.71 -22.24
N SER A 153 7.62 2.64 -22.76
CA SER A 153 7.23 3.86 -22.05
C SER A 153 6.52 3.56 -20.73
N SER A 154 5.62 2.57 -20.70
CA SER A 154 4.91 2.17 -19.48
C SER A 154 5.86 1.61 -18.41
N ILE A 155 6.87 0.85 -18.82
CA ILE A 155 7.92 0.35 -17.90
C ILE A 155 8.68 1.53 -17.28
N LEU A 156 9.15 2.46 -18.12
CA LEU A 156 9.94 3.60 -17.67
C LEU A 156 9.14 4.50 -16.70
N ILE A 157 7.87 4.80 -17.03
CA ILE A 157 7.01 5.60 -16.18
C ILE A 157 6.75 4.90 -14.85
N THR A 158 6.44 3.60 -14.88
CA THR A 158 6.23 2.80 -13.66
C THR A 158 7.48 2.76 -12.79
N CYS A 159 8.66 2.52 -13.37
CA CYS A 159 9.95 2.56 -12.69
C CYS A 159 10.19 3.92 -12.02
N LEU A 160 9.93 5.00 -12.74
CA LEU A 160 10.15 6.35 -12.25
C LEU A 160 9.22 6.65 -11.07
N ILE A 161 7.91 6.44 -11.24
CA ILE A 161 6.92 6.71 -10.18
C ILE A 161 7.26 5.89 -8.92
N PHE A 162 7.46 4.58 -9.07
CA PHE A 162 7.80 3.71 -7.94
C PHE A 162 9.08 4.15 -7.26
N THR A 163 10.17 4.37 -8.02
CA THR A 163 11.47 4.72 -7.45
C THR A 163 11.42 6.03 -6.68
N VAL A 164 10.75 7.06 -7.20
CA VAL A 164 10.60 8.35 -6.51
C VAL A 164 9.86 8.17 -5.20
N ILE A 165 8.67 7.52 -5.23
CA ILE A 165 7.86 7.29 -4.04
C ILE A 165 8.65 6.46 -3.02
N TYR A 166 9.26 5.37 -3.46
CA TYR A 166 9.96 4.43 -2.59
C TYR A 166 11.17 5.07 -1.91
N LEU A 167 11.98 5.83 -2.66
CA LEU A 167 13.13 6.54 -2.09
C LEU A 167 12.74 7.55 -1.01
N ILE A 168 11.63 8.27 -1.19
CA ILE A 168 11.13 9.20 -0.16
C ILE A 168 10.89 8.45 1.16
N PHE A 169 10.25 7.28 1.12
CA PHE A 169 9.95 6.50 2.33
C PHE A 169 11.19 5.80 2.90
N VAL A 170 12.13 5.35 2.07
CA VAL A 170 13.41 4.80 2.53
C VAL A 170 14.24 5.87 3.27
N ILE A 171 14.31 7.08 2.72
CA ILE A 171 14.99 8.21 3.37
C ILE A 171 14.29 8.57 4.70
N LYS A 172 12.96 8.62 4.72
CA LYS A 172 12.19 8.84 5.95
C LYS A 172 12.49 7.78 7.00
N GLY A 173 12.56 6.51 6.61
CA GLY A 173 12.94 5.41 7.50
C GLY A 173 14.35 5.56 8.05
N TYR A 174 15.33 5.95 7.21
CA TYR A 174 16.69 6.28 7.64
C TYR A 174 16.71 7.40 8.68
N VAL A 175 16.02 8.51 8.42
CA VAL A 175 15.95 9.65 9.35
C VAL A 175 15.31 9.25 10.68
N ASN A 176 14.26 8.43 10.64
CA ASN A 176 13.63 7.90 11.85
C ASN A 176 14.61 7.09 12.69
N ILE A 177 15.39 6.19 12.08
CA ILE A 177 16.41 5.40 12.81
C ILE A 177 17.49 6.28 13.41
N VAL A 178 18.01 7.23 12.63
CA VAL A 178 19.11 8.09 13.09
C VAL A 178 18.68 8.99 14.25
N ARG A 179 17.42 9.44 14.26
CA ARG A 179 16.86 10.33 15.28
C ARG A 179 16.28 9.61 16.50
N SER A 180 15.97 8.31 16.39
CA SER A 180 15.41 7.55 17.51
C SER A 180 16.41 7.39 18.66
N SER A 181 15.93 7.53 19.90
CA SER A 181 16.73 7.21 21.09
C SER A 181 16.89 5.69 21.27
N VAL A 182 18.00 5.26 21.86
CA VAL A 182 18.25 3.84 22.18
C VAL A 182 17.12 3.25 23.01
N LEU A 183 16.62 4.02 23.97
CA LEU A 183 15.52 3.64 24.86
C LEU A 183 14.22 3.38 24.08
N GLU A 184 13.92 4.23 23.10
CA GLU A 184 12.73 4.12 22.26
C GLU A 184 12.78 2.89 21.35
N MET A 185 13.96 2.55 20.83
CA MET A 185 14.15 1.36 19.99
C MET A 185 13.98 0.05 20.79
N VAL A 186 14.44 0.03 22.04
CA VAL A 186 14.38 -1.15 22.92
C VAL A 186 13.01 -1.30 23.57
N SER A 187 12.38 -0.19 23.97
CA SER A 187 11.07 -0.18 24.61
C SER A 187 9.90 -0.22 23.61
N ALA A 188 10.17 -0.23 22.32
CA ALA A 188 9.13 -0.26 21.29
C ALA A 188 8.11 -1.40 21.45
N ASN A 189 8.51 -2.52 22.05
CA ASN A 189 7.58 -3.61 22.40
C ASN A 189 6.67 -3.30 23.60
N ARG A 190 7.03 -2.32 24.45
CA ARG A 190 6.18 -1.92 25.59
C ARG A 190 5.26 -0.75 25.24
N GLN A 191 5.53 -0.03 24.15
CA GLN A 191 4.72 1.11 23.71
C GLN A 191 3.47 0.70 22.93
N ASN A 192 3.33 -0.57 22.55
CA ASN A 192 2.07 -1.12 22.06
C ASN A 192 1.11 -1.43 23.24
N GLU A 193 1.13 -0.59 24.29
CA GLU A 193 0.09 -0.65 25.29
C GLU A 193 -1.23 -0.25 24.64
N TYR A 194 -2.19 -1.15 24.76
CA TYR A 194 -3.59 -0.96 24.37
C TYR A 194 -4.11 0.37 24.92
N VAL A 195 -4.13 1.38 24.09
CA VAL A 195 -4.84 2.62 24.38
C VAL A 195 -6.32 2.33 24.13
N LYS A 196 -7.02 1.98 25.23
CA LYS A 196 -8.48 1.77 25.19
C LYS A 196 -9.14 3.02 24.63
N GLN A 197 -9.55 2.95 23.38
CA GLN A 197 -10.24 4.05 22.73
C GLN A 197 -11.69 4.11 23.25
N ASN A 198 -12.20 5.33 23.39
CA ASN A 198 -13.58 5.52 23.84
C ASN A 198 -14.54 4.92 22.80
N ASN A 199 -15.43 4.01 23.24
CA ASN A 199 -16.40 3.34 22.36
C ASN A 199 -17.26 4.33 21.57
N VAL A 200 -17.58 5.51 22.15
CA VAL A 200 -18.37 6.56 21.48
C VAL A 200 -17.61 7.11 20.27
N VAL A 201 -16.31 7.34 20.42
CA VAL A 201 -15.46 7.83 19.30
C VAL A 201 -15.37 6.79 18.18
N LEU A 202 -15.27 5.50 18.53
CA LEU A 202 -15.23 4.41 17.55
C LEU A 202 -16.53 4.30 16.77
N ILE A 203 -17.67 4.39 17.45
CA ILE A 203 -19.01 4.37 16.84
C ILE A 203 -19.18 5.59 15.92
N LEU A 204 -18.80 6.79 16.39
CA LEU A 204 -18.88 8.01 15.58
C LEU A 204 -18.02 7.91 14.31
N LYS A 205 -16.79 7.39 14.42
CA LYS A 205 -15.93 7.15 13.24
C LYS A 205 -16.58 6.17 12.27
N SER A 206 -17.18 5.08 12.77
CA SER A 206 -17.83 4.09 11.92
C SER A 206 -19.06 4.66 11.20
N ILE A 207 -19.91 5.43 11.90
CA ILE A 207 -21.08 6.08 11.30
C ILE A 207 -20.63 7.09 10.24
N LEU A 208 -19.65 7.93 10.55
CA LEU A 208 -19.12 8.91 9.61
C LEU A 208 -18.51 8.22 8.37
N GLY A 209 -17.84 7.09 8.56
CA GLY A 209 -17.34 6.26 7.45
C GLY A 209 -18.47 5.77 6.55
N ILE A 210 -19.57 5.26 7.12
CA ILE A 210 -20.74 4.80 6.34
C ILE A 210 -21.38 5.96 5.58
N VAL A 211 -21.55 7.12 6.21
CA VAL A 211 -22.11 8.31 5.57
C VAL A 211 -21.25 8.77 4.39
N LEU A 212 -19.92 8.83 4.58
CA LEU A 212 -18.99 9.19 3.50
C LEU A 212 -19.05 8.21 2.33
N LEU A 213 -19.16 6.90 2.61
CA LEU A 213 -19.34 5.89 1.56
C LEU A 213 -20.67 6.11 0.82
N GLY A 214 -21.76 6.32 1.54
CA GLY A 214 -23.07 6.58 0.92
C GLY A 214 -23.08 7.82 0.03
N VAL A 215 -22.50 8.92 0.50
CA VAL A 215 -22.38 10.16 -0.29
C VAL A 215 -21.44 9.96 -1.48
N GLY A 216 -20.32 9.24 -1.30
CA GLY A 216 -19.39 8.94 -2.39
C GLY A 216 -20.06 8.11 -3.49
N PHE A 217 -20.81 7.06 -3.14
CA PHE A 217 -21.58 6.28 -4.11
C PHE A 217 -22.67 7.11 -4.80
N TYR A 218 -23.38 7.95 -4.06
CA TYR A 218 -24.39 8.83 -4.64
C TYR A 218 -23.80 9.81 -5.66
N LEU A 219 -22.64 10.42 -5.35
CA LEU A 219 -21.95 11.30 -6.27
C LEU A 219 -21.42 10.58 -7.52
N ALA A 220 -20.94 9.33 -7.35
CA ALA A 220 -20.45 8.53 -8.46
C ALA A 220 -21.53 8.08 -9.43
N THR A 221 -22.79 7.94 -8.97
CA THR A 221 -23.96 7.51 -9.80
C THR A 221 -24.80 8.67 -10.32
N LYS A 222 -24.49 9.91 -9.91
CA LYS A 222 -25.24 11.08 -10.35
C LYS A 222 -24.84 11.46 -11.77
N ASP A 223 -25.83 11.49 -12.68
CA ASP A 223 -25.65 12.02 -14.04
C ASP A 223 -25.36 13.52 -13.99
N ALA A 224 -24.12 13.92 -14.21
CA ALA A 224 -23.67 15.30 -14.02
C ALA A 224 -23.15 15.97 -15.32
N GLY A 225 -23.41 15.41 -16.49
CA GLY A 225 -22.99 16.01 -17.76
C GLY A 225 -21.48 16.33 -17.79
N LEU A 226 -21.11 17.60 -17.96
CA LEU A 226 -19.70 18.04 -18.02
C LEU A 226 -18.95 17.94 -16.67
N GLU A 227 -19.64 17.77 -15.54
CA GLU A 227 -19.04 17.68 -14.21
C GLU A 227 -18.75 16.25 -13.76
N VAL A 228 -18.97 15.23 -14.61
CA VAL A 228 -18.77 13.81 -14.30
C VAL A 228 -17.38 13.53 -13.75
N VAL A 229 -16.34 14.09 -14.37
CA VAL A 229 -14.93 13.90 -13.96
C VAL A 229 -14.67 14.42 -12.54
N GLY A 230 -15.16 15.63 -12.24
CA GLY A 230 -15.05 16.24 -10.92
C GLY A 230 -15.75 15.40 -9.84
N ASN A 231 -16.96 14.94 -10.13
CA ASN A 231 -17.76 14.14 -9.22
C ASN A 231 -17.10 12.77 -8.93
N ILE A 232 -16.52 12.12 -9.94
CA ILE A 232 -15.80 10.84 -9.77
C ILE A 232 -14.55 11.03 -8.90
N LEU A 233 -13.78 12.11 -9.10
CA LEU A 233 -12.61 12.38 -8.26
C LEU A 233 -13.01 12.64 -6.80
N ILE A 234 -14.02 13.47 -6.56
CA ILE A 234 -14.53 13.74 -5.20
C ILE A 234 -15.08 12.46 -4.57
N ALA A 235 -15.88 11.71 -5.32
CA ALA A 235 -16.44 10.42 -4.88
C ALA A 235 -15.33 9.45 -4.47
N THR A 236 -14.26 9.34 -5.27
CA THR A 236 -13.12 8.47 -4.99
C THR A 236 -12.43 8.86 -3.68
N VAL A 237 -12.16 10.14 -3.46
CA VAL A 237 -11.56 10.63 -2.20
C VAL A 237 -12.48 10.34 -1.02
N MET A 238 -13.79 10.58 -1.15
CA MET A 238 -14.77 10.29 -0.09
C MET A 238 -14.83 8.80 0.24
N VAL A 239 -14.80 7.93 -0.76
CA VAL A 239 -14.78 6.47 -0.56
C VAL A 239 -13.52 6.04 0.16
N ILE A 240 -12.34 6.53 -0.24
CA ILE A 240 -11.07 6.18 0.43
C ILE A 240 -11.08 6.61 1.89
N VAL A 241 -11.47 7.86 2.17
CA VAL A 241 -11.56 8.39 3.54
C VAL A 241 -12.65 7.66 4.34
N GLY A 242 -13.78 7.35 3.71
CA GLY A 242 -14.89 6.60 4.29
C GLY A 242 -14.46 5.19 4.71
N ILE A 243 -13.75 4.46 3.86
CA ILE A 243 -13.19 3.13 4.16
C ILE A 243 -12.20 3.23 5.33
N TYR A 244 -11.28 4.20 5.30
CA TYR A 244 -10.32 4.39 6.37
C TYR A 244 -11.00 4.65 7.73
N MET A 245 -12.00 5.53 7.75
CA MET A 245 -12.76 5.82 8.98
C MET A 245 -13.59 4.63 9.44
N LEU A 246 -14.24 3.92 8.53
CA LEU A 246 -15.05 2.76 8.83
C LEU A 246 -14.19 1.65 9.47
N PHE A 247 -13.08 1.27 8.83
CA PHE A 247 -12.19 0.26 9.40
C PHE A 247 -11.52 0.73 10.69
N GLY A 248 -11.09 1.98 10.77
CA GLY A 248 -10.50 2.57 11.97
C GLY A 248 -11.47 2.72 13.17
N GLY A 249 -12.77 2.68 12.92
CA GLY A 249 -13.82 2.69 13.94
C GLY A 249 -14.36 1.29 14.24
N LEU A 250 -14.84 0.58 13.20
CA LEU A 250 -15.58 -0.67 13.33
C LEU A 250 -14.69 -1.81 13.83
N VAL A 251 -13.49 -1.95 13.28
CA VAL A 251 -12.58 -3.05 13.65
C VAL A 251 -12.20 -2.98 15.13
N PRO A 252 -11.66 -1.86 15.67
CA PRO A 252 -11.37 -1.77 17.10
C PRO A 252 -12.62 -1.92 17.98
N PHE A 253 -13.78 -1.39 17.55
CA PHE A 253 -15.04 -1.52 18.29
C PHE A 253 -15.47 -2.99 18.42
N VAL A 254 -15.44 -3.75 17.32
CA VAL A 254 -15.80 -5.17 17.33
C VAL A 254 -14.85 -5.96 18.23
N PHE A 255 -13.53 -5.75 18.10
CA PHE A 255 -12.57 -6.46 18.93
C PHE A 255 -12.67 -6.08 20.41
N GLN A 256 -12.89 -4.80 20.74
CA GLN A 256 -13.10 -4.37 22.12
C GLN A 256 -14.39 -4.97 22.72
N THR A 257 -15.44 -5.11 21.91
CA THR A 257 -16.70 -5.71 22.35
C THR A 257 -16.57 -7.22 22.54
N LEU A 258 -15.87 -7.90 21.61
CA LEU A 258 -15.58 -9.33 21.75
C LEU A 258 -14.68 -9.63 22.94
N ALA A 259 -13.70 -8.76 23.23
CA ALA A 259 -12.81 -8.88 24.38
C ALA A 259 -13.54 -8.74 25.73
N LYS A 260 -14.68 -8.05 25.79
CA LYS A 260 -15.51 -7.96 27.02
C LYS A 260 -16.22 -9.26 27.34
N ASN A 261 -16.45 -10.13 26.35
CA ASN A 261 -17.16 -11.39 26.55
C ASN A 261 -16.21 -12.50 26.99
N LYS A 262 -16.03 -12.67 28.31
CA LYS A 262 -15.12 -13.66 28.90
C LYS A 262 -15.39 -15.10 28.43
N LYS A 263 -16.65 -15.49 28.20
CA LYS A 263 -17.01 -16.82 27.68
C LYS A 263 -16.51 -17.06 26.25
N PHE A 264 -16.40 -16.00 25.46
CA PHE A 264 -15.88 -16.06 24.10
C PHE A 264 -14.34 -16.08 24.07
N LEU A 265 -13.71 -15.30 24.97
CA LEU A 265 -12.26 -15.14 25.04
C LEU A 265 -11.54 -16.43 25.47
N TYR A 266 -12.07 -17.14 26.45
CA TYR A 266 -11.41 -18.31 27.06
C TYR A 266 -11.68 -19.65 26.33
N LYS A 267 -12.27 -19.62 25.14
CA LYS A 267 -12.54 -20.83 24.35
C LYS A 267 -11.38 -21.13 23.38
N LYS A 268 -10.44 -22.02 23.81
CA LYS A 268 -9.23 -22.44 23.03
C LYS A 268 -8.26 -21.27 22.73
N GLU A 269 -7.59 -21.33 21.59
CA GLU A 269 -6.51 -20.42 21.15
C GLU A 269 -6.99 -18.99 20.76
N ARG A 270 -8.28 -18.68 20.92
CA ARG A 270 -8.89 -17.38 20.54
C ARG A 270 -8.32 -16.19 21.30
N ASN A 271 -7.85 -16.42 22.52
CA ASN A 271 -7.24 -15.37 23.34
C ASN A 271 -5.97 -14.81 22.69
N LEU A 272 -5.15 -15.69 22.08
CA LEU A 272 -3.94 -15.31 21.35
C LEU A 272 -4.26 -14.53 20.06
N TRP A 273 -5.30 -14.94 19.33
CA TRP A 273 -5.72 -14.28 18.11
C TRP A 273 -6.32 -12.88 18.38
N ILE A 274 -7.19 -12.76 19.35
CA ILE A 274 -7.85 -11.50 19.69
C ILE A 274 -6.83 -10.52 20.26
N ASN A 275 -5.94 -10.95 21.17
CA ASN A 275 -4.88 -10.09 21.65
C ASN A 275 -3.95 -9.62 20.52
N ASN A 276 -3.53 -10.49 19.62
CA ASN A 276 -2.69 -10.08 18.49
C ASN A 276 -3.38 -9.08 17.54
N MET A 277 -4.72 -9.16 17.38
CA MET A 277 -5.48 -8.25 16.54
C MET A 277 -5.82 -6.90 17.21
N ILE A 278 -5.88 -6.88 18.56
CA ILE A 278 -6.07 -5.65 19.33
C ILE A 278 -4.78 -4.82 19.38
N PHE A 279 -3.62 -5.48 19.23
CA PHE A 279 -2.28 -4.85 19.30
C PHE A 279 -1.70 -4.47 17.91
N VAL A 280 -2.47 -4.57 16.83
CA VAL A 280 -2.14 -4.05 15.50
C VAL A 280 -2.83 -2.71 15.25
#